data_a68715bb1b52b8a229de7cc9b277b40d
#
_entry.id   a68715bb1b52b8a229de7cc9b277b40d
#
_cell.length_a   1.000
_cell.length_b   1.000
_cell.length_c   1.000
_cell.angle_alpha   90.00
_cell.angle_beta   90.00
_cell.angle_gamma   90.00
#
_symmetry.space_group_name_H-M   'P 1'
#
loop_
_entity.id
_entity.type
_entity.pdbx_description
1 polymer ?
#
loop_
_entity_poly.entity_id
_entity_poly.type
_entity_poly.pdbx_seq_one_letter_code
_entity_poly.pdbx_strand_id
1 'polypeptide(L)'
;MSLRRGLFRAVSQGLFSAAGPWLRRRYAQGFPERTGRIEGPLSSSRRGKPLWVHAVSVGEVQAAYPFVLAARRDGYDGPLVLSTITETGRSMALRLLGDQLDRVLRYPWDAPSYVRRALDALDPWSYVTFETELWPVLLWELQDRGIPSFLANGRLSLRSWGRMTCTRRFWGDVLGALSACLVREEADAARFRDLGVSPDRLHALGDCKVDALFQRRAASDPGEW
;
A
#
# COMPACT_ATOMS: atom_id res chain seq x y z
N MET A 1 10.28 -14.76 -15.89
CA MET A 1 10.26 -14.72 -14.39
C MET A 1 11.63 -15.07 -13.88
N SER A 2 12.28 -14.23 -13.04
CA SER A 2 13.62 -14.56 -12.53
C SER A 2 13.54 -15.72 -11.53
N LEU A 3 14.59 -16.58 -11.50
CA LEU A 3 14.69 -17.70 -10.55
C LEU A 3 14.51 -17.24 -9.09
N ARG A 4 15.01 -16.05 -8.76
CA ARG A 4 14.89 -15.43 -7.41
C ARG A 4 13.45 -15.14 -7.03
N ARG A 5 12.65 -14.54 -7.93
CA ARG A 5 11.22 -14.31 -7.70
C ARG A 5 10.47 -15.63 -7.49
N GLY A 6 10.78 -16.63 -8.31
CA GLY A 6 10.19 -17.96 -8.18
C GLY A 6 10.49 -18.62 -6.83
N LEU A 7 11.75 -18.58 -6.40
CA LEU A 7 12.17 -19.12 -5.11
C LEU A 7 11.51 -18.36 -3.94
N PHE A 8 11.51 -17.04 -3.96
CA PHE A 8 10.89 -16.23 -2.90
C PHE A 8 9.38 -16.51 -2.80
N ARG A 9 8.68 -16.55 -3.94
CA ARG A 9 7.25 -16.91 -4.01
C ARG A 9 6.98 -18.30 -3.41
N ALA A 10 7.80 -19.31 -3.75
CA ALA A 10 7.65 -20.66 -3.22
C ALA A 10 7.89 -20.73 -1.72
N VAL A 11 8.95 -20.07 -1.22
CA VAL A 11 9.28 -20.01 0.21
C VAL A 11 8.17 -19.27 0.98
N SER A 12 7.75 -18.10 0.51
CA SER A 12 6.65 -17.34 1.13
C SER A 12 5.37 -18.18 1.19
N GLN A 13 4.97 -18.82 0.10
CA GLN A 13 3.80 -19.69 0.08
C GLN A 13 3.91 -20.83 1.07
N GLY A 14 5.07 -21.51 1.13
CA GLY A 14 5.32 -22.61 2.07
C GLY A 14 5.22 -22.18 3.52
N LEU A 15 5.84 -21.05 3.88
CA LEU A 15 5.81 -20.49 5.24
C LEU A 15 4.38 -20.13 5.67
N PHE A 16 3.62 -19.43 4.83
CA PHE A 16 2.23 -19.06 5.15
C PHE A 16 1.30 -20.29 5.19
N SER A 17 1.55 -21.29 4.35
CA SER A 17 0.79 -22.54 4.41
C SER A 17 1.06 -23.31 5.69
N ALA A 18 2.33 -23.46 6.09
CA ALA A 18 2.72 -24.15 7.32
C ALA A 18 2.22 -23.41 8.58
N ALA A 19 2.28 -22.07 8.59
CA ALA A 19 1.79 -21.24 9.68
C ALA A 19 0.26 -21.12 9.72
N GLY A 20 -0.46 -21.58 8.69
CA GLY A 20 -1.89 -21.38 8.47
C GLY A 20 -2.78 -21.70 9.68
N PRO A 21 -2.64 -22.88 10.34
CA PRO A 21 -3.44 -23.22 11.52
C PRO A 21 -3.23 -22.28 12.70
N TRP A 22 -1.98 -21.85 12.94
CA TRP A 22 -1.64 -20.89 13.99
C TRP A 22 -2.18 -19.49 13.65
N LEU A 23 -1.99 -19.04 12.41
CA LEU A 23 -2.47 -17.73 11.92
C LEU A 23 -4.00 -17.65 12.03
N ARG A 24 -4.71 -18.72 11.68
CA ARG A 24 -6.17 -18.79 11.80
C ARG A 24 -6.65 -18.60 13.26
N ARG A 25 -5.94 -19.21 14.22
CA ARG A 25 -6.27 -19.04 15.65
C ARG A 25 -5.93 -17.64 16.14
N ARG A 26 -4.75 -17.12 15.76
CA ARG A 26 -4.24 -15.83 16.24
C ARG A 26 -4.97 -14.63 15.64
N TYR A 27 -5.42 -14.74 14.39
CA TYR A 27 -6.06 -13.68 13.62
C TYR A 27 -7.45 -14.10 13.12
N ALA A 28 -8.21 -14.82 13.94
CA ALA A 28 -9.53 -15.32 13.56
C ALA A 28 -10.44 -14.24 12.96
N GLN A 29 -10.44 -13.06 13.61
CA GLN A 29 -11.09 -11.87 13.04
C GLN A 29 -10.28 -11.34 11.84
N GLY A 30 -10.92 -11.36 10.66
CA GLY A 30 -10.32 -10.89 9.41
C GLY A 30 -9.36 -11.89 8.73
N PHE A 31 -9.31 -13.14 9.18
CA PHE A 31 -8.56 -14.19 8.53
C PHE A 31 -8.95 -14.39 7.05
N PRO A 32 -10.25 -14.37 6.66
CA PRO A 32 -10.63 -14.43 5.25
C PRO A 32 -9.95 -13.34 4.41
N GLU A 33 -10.06 -12.06 4.80
CA GLU A 33 -9.45 -10.94 4.06
C GLU A 33 -7.92 -11.10 3.97
N ARG A 34 -7.26 -11.49 5.07
CA ARG A 34 -5.80 -11.72 5.11
C ARG A 34 -5.33 -12.88 4.23
N THR A 35 -6.23 -13.81 3.91
CA THR A 35 -5.98 -14.90 2.95
C THR A 35 -6.51 -14.58 1.56
N GLY A 36 -6.83 -13.32 1.28
CA GLY A 36 -7.30 -12.80 0.00
C GLY A 36 -8.77 -13.13 -0.31
N ARG A 37 -9.53 -13.64 0.66
CA ARG A 37 -10.97 -13.88 0.49
C ARG A 37 -11.74 -12.61 0.83
N ILE A 38 -11.99 -11.82 -0.19
CA ILE A 38 -12.74 -10.58 -0.09
C ILE A 38 -14.18 -10.88 -0.52
N GLU A 39 -15.07 -11.03 0.46
CA GLU A 39 -16.46 -11.39 0.23
C GLU A 39 -17.34 -10.17 -0.03
N GLY A 40 -18.30 -10.32 -0.91
CA GLY A 40 -19.30 -9.32 -1.27
C GLY A 40 -18.77 -8.27 -2.27
N PRO A 41 -19.71 -7.59 -2.97
CA PRO A 41 -19.36 -6.53 -3.87
C PRO A 41 -18.71 -5.37 -3.11
N LEU A 42 -17.91 -4.56 -3.80
CA LEU A 42 -17.57 -3.24 -3.30
C LEU A 42 -18.91 -2.51 -3.08
N SER A 43 -19.17 -2.14 -1.84
CA SER A 43 -20.45 -1.52 -1.45
C SER A 43 -20.51 -0.08 -1.96
N SER A 44 -20.51 0.10 -3.28
CA SER A 44 -20.56 1.44 -3.83
C SER A 44 -21.50 1.53 -5.02
N SER A 45 -22.18 2.68 -5.11
CA SER A 45 -22.85 3.12 -6.33
C SER A 45 -21.85 3.53 -7.43
N ARG A 46 -20.56 3.59 -7.09
CA ARG A 46 -19.47 4.00 -7.98
C ARG A 46 -19.09 2.87 -8.92
N ARG A 47 -18.92 3.20 -10.18
CA ARG A 47 -18.62 2.23 -11.23
C ARG A 47 -17.13 2.18 -11.54
N GLY A 48 -16.68 1.02 -12.04
CA GLY A 48 -15.30 0.82 -12.51
C GLY A 48 -14.43 0.03 -11.54
N LYS A 49 -13.16 -0.10 -11.90
CA LYS A 49 -12.16 -0.79 -11.10
C LYS A 49 -11.70 0.11 -9.96
N PRO A 50 -11.47 -0.42 -8.74
CA PRO A 50 -11.07 0.39 -7.60
C PRO A 50 -9.63 0.91 -7.70
N LEU A 51 -9.39 2.08 -7.13
CA LEU A 51 -8.09 2.49 -6.66
C LEU A 51 -7.83 1.80 -5.31
N TRP A 52 -6.78 0.99 -5.23
CA TRP A 52 -6.41 0.31 -4.00
C TRP A 52 -5.30 1.07 -3.28
N VAL A 53 -5.60 1.65 -2.14
CA VAL A 53 -4.67 2.35 -1.25
C VAL A 53 -4.28 1.43 -0.09
N HIS A 54 -2.99 1.37 0.25
CA HIS A 54 -2.48 0.60 1.38
C HIS A 54 -1.76 1.50 2.39
N ALA A 55 -2.21 1.44 3.64
CA ALA A 55 -1.65 2.17 4.76
C ALA A 55 -1.71 1.29 6.03
N VAL A 56 -0.57 0.83 6.54
CA VAL A 56 -0.48 -0.20 7.58
C VAL A 56 -1.04 0.24 8.92
N SER A 57 -0.67 1.44 9.34
CA SER A 57 -0.85 1.95 10.70
C SER A 57 -1.55 3.29 10.74
N VAL A 58 -1.83 3.78 11.94
CA VAL A 58 -2.40 5.12 12.18
C VAL A 58 -1.60 6.21 11.45
N GLY A 59 -0.27 6.18 11.56
CA GLY A 59 0.59 7.20 10.95
C GLY A 59 0.54 7.21 9.42
N GLU A 60 0.42 6.03 8.81
CA GLU A 60 0.32 5.91 7.36
C GLU A 60 -1.08 6.26 6.85
N VAL A 61 -2.14 5.90 7.59
CA VAL A 61 -3.50 6.38 7.29
C VAL A 61 -3.56 7.91 7.33
N GLN A 62 -2.85 8.54 8.27
CA GLN A 62 -2.74 9.99 8.31
C GLN A 62 -1.99 10.57 7.10
N ALA A 63 -0.97 9.87 6.61
CA ALA A 63 -0.27 10.27 5.37
C ALA A 63 -1.14 10.04 4.11
N ALA A 64 -1.97 8.99 4.10
CA ALA A 64 -2.89 8.71 3.01
C ALA A 64 -4.10 9.65 2.97
N TYR A 65 -4.47 10.27 4.09
CA TYR A 65 -5.64 11.14 4.21
C TYR A 65 -5.68 12.26 3.17
N PRO A 66 -4.66 13.13 3.05
CA PRO A 66 -4.68 14.21 2.06
C PRO A 66 -4.72 13.69 0.62
N PHE A 67 -4.08 12.57 0.34
CA PHE A 67 -4.12 11.93 -0.98
C PHE A 67 -5.55 11.50 -1.35
N VAL A 68 -6.26 10.83 -0.45
CA VAL A 68 -7.64 10.39 -0.69
C VAL A 68 -8.57 11.58 -0.92
N LEU A 69 -8.45 12.63 -0.10
CA LEU A 69 -9.24 13.85 -0.27
C LEU A 69 -8.93 14.56 -1.59
N ALA A 70 -7.65 14.66 -1.95
CA ALA A 70 -7.25 15.26 -3.22
C ALA A 70 -7.79 14.46 -4.41
N ALA A 71 -7.70 13.13 -4.39
CA ALA A 71 -8.26 12.30 -5.44
C ALA A 71 -9.76 12.55 -5.64
N ARG A 72 -10.54 12.65 -4.57
CA ARG A 72 -11.98 12.98 -4.63
C ARG A 72 -12.23 14.39 -5.14
N ARG A 73 -11.52 15.39 -4.59
CA ARG A 73 -11.63 16.79 -5.00
C ARG A 73 -11.29 16.98 -6.49
N ASP A 74 -10.28 16.26 -6.99
CA ASP A 74 -9.80 16.37 -8.35
C ASP A 74 -10.61 15.49 -9.33
N GLY A 75 -11.77 14.97 -8.89
CA GLY A 75 -12.78 14.33 -9.73
C GLY A 75 -12.70 12.81 -9.85
N TYR A 76 -11.90 12.13 -9.02
CA TYR A 76 -11.94 10.68 -9.00
C TYR A 76 -13.26 10.18 -8.38
N ASP A 77 -14.17 9.67 -9.20
CA ASP A 77 -15.49 9.16 -8.84
C ASP A 77 -15.56 7.62 -8.76
N GLY A 78 -14.47 6.92 -9.12
CA GLY A 78 -14.39 5.47 -9.05
C GLY A 78 -14.33 4.93 -7.61
N PRO A 79 -14.48 3.59 -7.43
CA PRO A 79 -14.38 2.96 -6.12
C PRO A 79 -12.99 3.16 -5.48
N LEU A 80 -12.94 3.42 -4.18
CA LEU A 80 -11.73 3.62 -3.39
C LEU A 80 -11.68 2.60 -2.25
N VAL A 81 -10.70 1.72 -2.29
CA VAL A 81 -10.47 0.68 -1.29
C VAL A 81 -9.21 1.01 -0.51
N LEU A 82 -9.28 1.01 0.82
CA LEU A 82 -8.13 1.17 1.68
C LEU A 82 -7.88 -0.12 2.47
N SER A 83 -6.64 -0.60 2.49
CA SER A 83 -6.25 -1.75 3.29
C SER A 83 -5.28 -1.36 4.41
N THR A 84 -5.46 -2.00 5.58
CA THR A 84 -4.62 -1.80 6.75
C THR A 84 -4.12 -3.13 7.31
N ILE A 85 -3.06 -3.10 8.13
CA ILE A 85 -2.59 -4.28 8.87
C ILE A 85 -3.06 -4.22 10.32
N THR A 86 -2.96 -3.04 10.95
CA THR A 86 -3.30 -2.86 12.37
C THR A 86 -4.77 -2.53 12.57
N GLU A 87 -5.36 -2.98 13.69
CA GLU A 87 -6.75 -2.65 14.02
C GLU A 87 -6.93 -1.17 14.33
N THR A 88 -5.91 -0.55 14.95
CA THR A 88 -5.90 0.91 15.18
C THR A 88 -5.84 1.70 13.88
N GLY A 89 -5.08 1.24 12.88
CA GLY A 89 -5.06 1.81 11.53
C GLY A 89 -6.43 1.69 10.85
N ARG A 90 -7.08 0.53 10.98
CA ARG A 90 -8.43 0.30 10.43
C ARG A 90 -9.46 1.26 11.07
N SER A 91 -9.46 1.37 12.38
CA SER A 91 -10.35 2.29 13.10
C SER A 91 -10.09 3.75 12.72
N MET A 92 -8.82 4.13 12.53
CA MET A 92 -8.44 5.44 12.05
C MET A 92 -8.94 5.70 10.62
N ALA A 93 -8.79 4.74 9.72
CA ALA A 93 -9.25 4.86 8.33
C ALA A 93 -10.77 5.06 8.27
N LEU A 94 -11.54 4.27 9.00
CA LEU A 94 -12.99 4.43 9.09
C LEU A 94 -13.40 5.79 9.65
N ARG A 95 -12.70 6.27 10.69
CA ARG A 95 -13.03 7.56 11.31
C ARG A 95 -12.69 8.76 10.44
N LEU A 96 -11.54 8.75 9.75
CA LEU A 96 -11.07 9.89 8.97
C LEU A 96 -11.59 9.91 7.54
N LEU A 97 -11.82 8.74 6.96
CA LEU A 97 -12.03 8.57 5.53
C LEU A 97 -13.29 7.75 5.21
N GLY A 98 -14.08 7.34 6.22
CA GLY A 98 -15.22 6.45 6.02
C GLY A 98 -16.15 6.88 4.90
N ASP A 99 -16.46 8.16 4.80
CA ASP A 99 -17.32 8.74 3.78
C ASP A 99 -16.67 8.82 2.37
N GLN A 100 -15.35 8.68 2.30
CA GLN A 100 -14.59 8.73 1.05
C GLN A 100 -14.28 7.35 0.48
N LEU A 101 -14.32 6.32 1.36
CA LEU A 101 -13.93 4.96 1.03
C LEU A 101 -15.15 4.08 0.76
N ASP A 102 -15.06 3.26 -0.26
CA ASP A 102 -16.08 2.26 -0.56
C ASP A 102 -15.85 0.98 0.27
N ARG A 103 -14.61 0.76 0.71
CA ARG A 103 -14.29 -0.36 1.59
C ARG A 103 -12.98 -0.16 2.34
N VAL A 104 -12.95 -0.62 3.60
CA VAL A 104 -11.71 -0.76 4.39
C VAL A 104 -11.48 -2.24 4.64
N LEU A 105 -10.33 -2.76 4.18
CA LEU A 105 -9.95 -4.17 4.23
C LEU A 105 -8.75 -4.39 5.16
N ARG A 106 -8.59 -5.62 5.62
CA ARG A 106 -7.31 -6.09 6.13
C ARG A 106 -6.43 -6.53 4.97
N TYR A 107 -5.17 -6.08 5.00
CA TYR A 107 -4.20 -6.40 3.96
C TYR A 107 -3.96 -7.91 3.85
N PRO A 108 -3.96 -8.48 2.64
CA PRO A 108 -3.65 -9.89 2.43
C PRO A 108 -2.18 -10.16 2.78
N TRP A 109 -1.90 -11.27 3.46
CA TRP A 109 -0.51 -11.68 3.67
C TRP A 109 0.19 -11.93 2.33
N ASP A 110 1.47 -11.61 2.28
CA ASP A 110 2.29 -11.59 1.05
C ASP A 110 2.69 -13.00 0.59
N ALA A 111 1.69 -13.86 0.37
CA ALA A 111 1.82 -15.19 -0.19
C ALA A 111 1.11 -15.27 -1.56
N PRO A 112 1.70 -15.94 -2.57
CA PRO A 112 1.16 -15.95 -3.94
C PRO A 112 -0.33 -16.28 -4.04
N SER A 113 -0.79 -17.33 -3.35
CA SER A 113 -2.20 -17.73 -3.43
C SER A 113 -3.15 -16.71 -2.77
N TYR A 114 -2.69 -15.98 -1.76
CA TYR A 114 -3.50 -14.98 -1.05
C TYR A 114 -3.56 -13.68 -1.84
N VAL A 115 -2.41 -13.23 -2.33
CA VAL A 115 -2.28 -12.04 -3.16
C VAL A 115 -3.09 -12.19 -4.46
N ARG A 116 -2.97 -13.32 -5.16
CA ARG A 116 -3.73 -13.57 -6.39
C ARG A 116 -5.23 -13.52 -6.15
N ARG A 117 -5.72 -14.19 -5.10
CA ARG A 117 -7.15 -14.13 -4.75
C ARG A 117 -7.63 -12.71 -4.44
N ALA A 118 -6.82 -11.94 -3.71
CA ALA A 118 -7.17 -10.55 -3.42
C ALA A 118 -7.23 -9.71 -4.70
N LEU A 119 -6.25 -9.88 -5.61
CA LEU A 119 -6.22 -9.17 -6.88
C LEU A 119 -7.34 -9.63 -7.83
N ASP A 120 -7.71 -10.92 -7.81
CA ASP A 120 -8.84 -11.43 -8.59
C ASP A 120 -10.18 -10.87 -8.09
N ALA A 121 -10.31 -10.69 -6.77
CA ALA A 121 -11.54 -10.16 -6.15
C ALA A 121 -11.66 -8.63 -6.27
N LEU A 122 -10.54 -7.89 -6.18
CA LEU A 122 -10.54 -6.44 -6.24
C LEU A 122 -10.44 -5.92 -7.67
N ASP A 123 -9.67 -6.59 -8.52
CA ASP A 123 -9.34 -6.17 -9.88
C ASP A 123 -9.00 -4.65 -9.97
N PRO A 124 -8.01 -4.16 -9.18
CA PRO A 124 -7.75 -2.73 -9.09
C PRO A 124 -7.15 -2.19 -10.40
N TRP A 125 -7.52 -0.96 -10.76
CA TRP A 125 -6.87 -0.30 -11.89
C TRP A 125 -5.50 0.26 -11.53
N SER A 126 -5.26 0.53 -10.22
CA SER A 126 -4.00 1.02 -9.69
C SER A 126 -3.87 0.69 -8.20
N TYR A 127 -2.63 0.62 -7.73
CA TYR A 127 -2.27 0.39 -6.33
C TYR A 127 -1.33 1.48 -5.83
N VAL A 128 -1.62 2.04 -4.65
CA VAL A 128 -0.77 3.04 -3.98
C VAL A 128 -0.44 2.55 -2.58
N THR A 129 0.84 2.42 -2.26
CA THR A 129 1.31 2.11 -0.91
C THR A 129 2.03 3.30 -0.28
N PHE A 130 1.89 3.45 1.03
CA PHE A 130 2.47 4.58 1.77
C PHE A 130 3.73 4.18 2.54
N GLU A 131 4.64 5.15 2.70
CA GLU A 131 5.92 5.07 3.41
C GLU A 131 6.87 3.99 2.86
N THR A 132 7.11 2.89 3.57
CA THR A 132 8.09 1.85 3.14
C THR A 132 7.45 0.46 3.13
N GLU A 133 6.17 0.40 2.81
CA GLU A 133 5.43 -0.84 2.77
C GLU A 133 5.63 -1.56 1.42
N LEU A 134 6.78 -2.22 1.33
CA LEU A 134 7.23 -2.94 0.14
C LEU A 134 6.95 -4.44 0.29
N TRP A 135 5.89 -4.91 -0.30
CA TRP A 135 5.43 -6.29 -0.26
C TRP A 135 5.81 -7.01 -1.57
N PRO A 136 6.89 -7.81 -1.59
CA PRO A 136 7.48 -8.31 -2.83
C PRO A 136 6.53 -9.09 -3.71
N VAL A 137 5.76 -10.02 -3.12
CA VAL A 137 4.84 -10.85 -3.91
C VAL A 137 3.74 -10.02 -4.53
N LEU A 138 3.13 -9.11 -3.75
CA LEU A 138 2.08 -8.23 -4.29
C LEU A 138 2.62 -7.35 -5.41
N LEU A 139 3.75 -6.67 -5.20
CA LEU A 139 4.31 -5.77 -6.22
C LEU A 139 4.65 -6.51 -7.52
N TRP A 140 5.20 -7.71 -7.43
CA TRP A 140 5.45 -8.52 -8.63
C TRP A 140 4.18 -9.04 -9.29
N GLU A 141 3.13 -9.40 -8.53
CA GLU A 141 1.86 -9.82 -9.12
C GLU A 141 1.13 -8.65 -9.80
N LEU A 142 1.21 -7.44 -9.23
CA LEU A 142 0.72 -6.21 -9.87
C LEU A 142 1.45 -5.94 -11.19
N GLN A 143 2.79 -6.01 -11.18
CA GLN A 143 3.61 -5.85 -12.38
C GLN A 143 3.29 -6.91 -13.45
N ASP A 144 3.18 -8.18 -13.05
CA ASP A 144 2.87 -9.29 -13.99
C ASP A 144 1.48 -9.12 -14.62
N ARG A 145 0.55 -8.43 -13.94
CA ARG A 145 -0.81 -8.10 -14.43
C ARG A 145 -0.89 -6.75 -15.18
N GLY A 146 0.20 -6.00 -15.27
CA GLY A 146 0.20 -4.67 -15.87
C GLY A 146 -0.57 -3.62 -15.06
N ILE A 147 -0.78 -3.85 -13.76
CA ILE A 147 -1.47 -2.91 -12.87
C ILE A 147 -0.45 -1.91 -12.34
N PRO A 148 -0.60 -0.60 -12.61
CA PRO A 148 0.30 0.42 -12.11
C PRO A 148 0.35 0.45 -10.59
N SER A 149 1.56 0.55 -10.02
CA SER A 149 1.75 0.61 -8.59
C SER A 149 2.71 1.73 -8.20
N PHE A 150 2.37 2.46 -7.13
CA PHE A 150 3.07 3.65 -6.70
C PHE A 150 3.44 3.56 -5.22
N LEU A 151 4.64 4.02 -4.88
CA LEU A 151 5.02 4.32 -3.52
C LEU A 151 4.79 5.81 -3.27
N ALA A 152 3.93 6.15 -2.32
CA ALA A 152 3.65 7.52 -1.91
C ALA A 152 4.24 7.80 -0.52
N ASN A 153 4.64 9.04 -0.27
CA ASN A 153 5.28 9.46 0.98
C ASN A 153 6.49 8.57 1.35
N GLY A 154 7.21 8.09 0.34
CA GLY A 154 8.29 7.13 0.50
C GLY A 154 9.39 7.68 1.42
N ARG A 155 9.77 6.89 2.44
CA ARG A 155 10.88 7.23 3.33
C ARG A 155 11.72 5.98 3.58
N LEU A 156 13.02 6.17 3.68
CA LEU A 156 13.94 5.08 3.97
C LEU A 156 14.93 5.50 5.05
N SER A 157 14.76 4.99 6.27
CA SER A 157 15.71 5.26 7.35
C SER A 157 17.11 4.75 7.00
N LEU A 158 18.16 5.37 7.55
CA LEU A 158 19.54 4.91 7.36
C LEU A 158 19.70 3.43 7.72
N ARG A 159 19.03 2.98 8.80
CA ARG A 159 19.08 1.59 9.24
C ARG A 159 18.41 0.63 8.22
N SER A 160 17.26 1.02 7.68
CA SER A 160 16.55 0.22 6.67
C SER A 160 17.33 0.18 5.36
N TRP A 161 17.84 1.34 4.90
CA TRP A 161 18.69 1.43 3.73
C TRP A 161 19.94 0.55 3.87
N GLY A 162 20.69 0.64 4.99
CA GLY A 162 21.87 -0.19 5.23
C GLY A 162 21.58 -1.70 5.20
N ARG A 163 20.41 -2.14 5.67
CA ARG A 163 20.00 -3.55 5.55
C ARG A 163 19.62 -3.93 4.11
N MET A 164 18.96 -3.04 3.41
CA MET A 164 18.50 -3.30 2.02
C MET A 164 19.68 -3.32 1.04
N THR A 165 20.73 -2.56 1.28
CA THR A 165 21.95 -2.57 0.45
C THR A 165 22.66 -3.92 0.48
N CYS A 166 22.63 -4.66 1.59
CA CYS A 166 23.18 -6.02 1.68
C CYS A 166 22.49 -6.99 0.71
N THR A 167 21.24 -6.71 0.35
CA THR A 167 20.45 -7.50 -0.59
C THR A 167 19.95 -6.64 -1.76
N ARG A 168 20.79 -5.70 -2.22
CA ARG A 168 20.46 -4.68 -3.21
C ARG A 168 19.80 -5.24 -4.48
N ARG A 169 20.29 -6.37 -4.99
CA ARG A 169 19.72 -6.99 -6.19
C ARG A 169 18.28 -7.48 -5.99
N PHE A 170 17.93 -7.90 -4.79
CA PHE A 170 16.56 -8.29 -4.44
C PHE A 170 15.67 -7.05 -4.33
N TRP A 171 16.08 -6.06 -3.57
CA TRP A 171 15.29 -4.84 -3.40
C TRP A 171 15.19 -4.01 -4.68
N GLY A 172 16.23 -3.98 -5.49
CA GLY A 172 16.16 -3.34 -6.82
C GLY A 172 15.13 -4.01 -7.73
N ASP A 173 15.00 -5.34 -7.65
CA ASP A 173 13.97 -6.08 -8.39
C ASP A 173 12.55 -5.82 -7.83
N VAL A 174 12.40 -5.68 -6.51
CA VAL A 174 11.11 -5.31 -5.87
C VAL A 174 10.72 -3.87 -6.22
N LEU A 175 11.64 -2.92 -6.04
CA LEU A 175 11.42 -1.51 -6.36
C LEU A 175 11.23 -1.29 -7.87
N GLY A 176 11.86 -2.12 -8.70
CA GLY A 176 11.67 -2.13 -10.14
C GLY A 176 10.25 -2.49 -10.59
N ALA A 177 9.45 -3.11 -9.72
CA ALA A 177 8.04 -3.39 -9.99
C ALA A 177 7.13 -2.17 -9.83
N LEU A 178 7.57 -1.13 -9.10
CA LEU A 178 6.81 0.11 -8.94
C LEU A 178 6.85 0.96 -10.22
N SER A 179 5.74 1.57 -10.57
CA SER A 179 5.63 2.53 -11.68
C SER A 179 6.32 3.85 -11.34
N ALA A 180 6.18 4.34 -10.11
CA ALA A 180 6.93 5.48 -9.58
C ALA A 180 7.04 5.43 -8.05
N CYS A 181 8.07 6.15 -7.54
CA CYS A 181 8.33 6.35 -6.12
C CYS A 181 8.28 7.86 -5.83
N LEU A 182 7.24 8.27 -5.11
CA LEU A 182 7.04 9.64 -4.66
C LEU A 182 7.54 9.72 -3.21
N VAL A 183 8.71 10.32 -3.01
CA VAL A 183 9.41 10.34 -1.72
C VAL A 183 9.34 11.69 -1.06
N ARG A 184 9.61 11.75 0.25
CA ARG A 184 9.45 12.98 1.02
C ARG A 184 10.53 14.01 0.72
N GLU A 185 11.78 13.59 0.62
CA GLU A 185 12.91 14.49 0.51
C GLU A 185 14.02 13.91 -0.39
N GLU A 186 14.94 14.75 -0.83
CA GLU A 186 16.04 14.34 -1.71
C GLU A 186 16.98 13.31 -1.04
N ALA A 187 17.11 13.33 0.29
CA ALA A 187 17.85 12.32 1.01
C ALA A 187 17.22 10.93 0.91
N ASP A 188 15.89 10.83 0.92
CA ASP A 188 15.18 9.59 0.64
C ASP A 188 15.35 9.20 -0.83
N ALA A 189 15.22 10.15 -1.77
CA ALA A 189 15.44 9.92 -3.20
C ALA A 189 16.84 9.33 -3.47
N ALA A 190 17.88 9.87 -2.86
CA ALA A 190 19.25 9.35 -2.99
C ALA A 190 19.35 7.88 -2.56
N ARG A 191 18.69 7.49 -1.46
CA ARG A 191 18.69 6.10 -0.96
C ARG A 191 17.94 5.15 -1.89
N PHE A 192 16.77 5.57 -2.43
CA PHE A 192 16.03 4.78 -3.41
C PHE A 192 16.79 4.63 -4.73
N ARG A 193 17.46 5.69 -5.18
CA ARG A 193 18.36 5.65 -6.36
C ARG A 193 19.50 4.68 -6.16
N ASP A 194 20.14 4.69 -4.98
CA ASP A 194 21.18 3.73 -4.63
C ASP A 194 20.69 2.28 -4.63
N LEU A 195 19.42 2.02 -4.30
CA LEU A 195 18.80 0.70 -4.40
C LEU A 195 18.36 0.32 -5.82
N GLY A 196 18.54 1.21 -6.81
CA GLY A 196 18.34 0.93 -8.22
C GLY A 196 17.03 1.46 -8.82
N VAL A 197 16.34 2.36 -8.12
CA VAL A 197 15.20 3.09 -8.72
C VAL A 197 15.72 4.08 -9.75
N SER A 198 15.16 4.03 -10.95
CA SER A 198 15.54 4.93 -12.04
C SER A 198 15.11 6.37 -11.74
N PRO A 199 15.93 7.40 -12.07
CA PRO A 199 15.63 8.80 -11.78
C PRO A 199 14.31 9.31 -12.38
N ASP A 200 13.92 8.80 -13.54
CA ASP A 200 12.66 9.15 -14.22
C ASP A 200 11.39 8.68 -13.47
N ARG A 201 11.54 7.72 -12.54
CA ARG A 201 10.47 7.19 -11.69
C ARG A 201 10.56 7.64 -10.24
N LEU A 202 11.45 8.59 -9.92
CA LEU A 202 11.76 8.99 -8.56
C LEU A 202 11.55 10.50 -8.39
N HIS A 203 10.58 10.89 -7.55
CA HIS A 203 10.19 12.28 -7.37
C HIS A 203 10.15 12.64 -5.88
N ALA A 204 10.89 13.66 -5.46
CA ALA A 204 10.84 14.22 -4.12
C ALA A 204 9.72 15.29 -4.06
N LEU A 205 8.62 15.02 -3.36
CA LEU A 205 7.40 15.83 -3.39
C LEU A 205 6.99 16.41 -2.03
N GLY A 206 7.70 16.13 -0.95
CA GLY A 206 7.33 16.57 0.39
C GLY A 206 6.66 15.48 1.23
N ASP A 207 6.33 15.82 2.49
CA ASP A 207 5.71 14.89 3.43
C ASP A 207 4.19 15.13 3.52
N CYS A 208 3.41 14.14 3.06
CA CYS A 208 1.95 14.18 3.13
C CYS A 208 1.39 14.42 4.55
N LYS A 209 2.16 14.14 5.61
CA LYS A 209 1.73 14.42 6.98
C LYS A 209 1.63 15.93 7.27
N VAL A 210 2.42 16.73 6.58
CA VAL A 210 2.32 18.20 6.67
C VAL A 210 0.99 18.65 6.07
N ASP A 211 0.63 18.15 4.90
CA ASP A 211 -0.65 18.44 4.26
C ASP A 211 -1.84 18.00 5.14
N ALA A 212 -1.71 16.82 5.79
CA ALA A 212 -2.72 16.33 6.72
C ALA A 212 -2.95 17.26 7.92
N LEU A 213 -1.91 17.91 8.42
CA LEU A 213 -2.04 18.89 9.51
C LEU A 213 -2.78 20.15 9.04
N PHE A 214 -2.43 20.67 7.87
CA PHE A 214 -3.12 21.85 7.31
C PHE A 214 -4.59 21.58 7.01
N GLN A 215 -4.92 20.44 6.41
CA GLN A 215 -6.30 20.06 6.10
C GLN A 215 -7.16 19.88 7.36
N ARG A 216 -6.61 19.31 8.43
CA ARG A 216 -7.32 19.15 9.70
C ARG A 216 -7.57 20.51 10.37
N ARG A 217 -6.59 21.39 10.34
CA ARG A 217 -6.73 22.75 10.88
C ARG A 217 -7.83 23.50 10.13
N ALA A 218 -7.83 23.45 8.81
CA ALA A 218 -8.86 24.07 7.98
C ALA A 218 -10.28 23.52 8.24
N ALA A 219 -10.39 22.24 8.61
CA ALA A 219 -11.66 21.58 8.92
C ALA A 219 -12.15 21.87 10.34
N SER A 220 -11.26 22.18 11.28
CA SER A 220 -11.61 22.43 12.70
C SER A 220 -11.92 23.89 13.02
N ASP A 221 -11.59 24.84 12.13
CA ASP A 221 -11.82 26.26 12.39
C ASP A 221 -12.12 27.05 11.11
N PRO A 222 -13.42 27.16 10.72
CA PRO A 222 -13.83 28.02 9.61
C PRO A 222 -13.91 29.52 9.97
N GLY A 223 -13.61 29.92 11.19
CA GLY A 223 -14.02 31.25 11.67
C GLY A 223 -13.08 32.04 12.60
N GLU A 224 -11.90 31.56 12.95
CA GLU A 224 -10.95 32.36 13.76
C GLU A 224 -9.68 32.68 12.95
N TRP A 225 -9.78 33.75 12.13
CA TRP A 225 -8.65 34.55 11.63
C TRP A 225 -8.99 36.02 11.66
#